data_69cf7d8cb02badcdf72901d90c818350
#
_entry.id   69cf7d8cb02badcdf72901d90c818350
#
_cell.length_a   1.000
_cell.length_b   1.000
_cell.length_c   1.000
_cell.angle_alpha   90.00
_cell.angle_beta   90.00
_cell.angle_gamma   90.00
#
_symmetry.space_group_name_H-M   'P 1'
#
loop_
_entity.id
_entity.type
_entity.pdbx_description
1 polymer ?
#
loop_
_entity_poly.entity_id
_entity_poly.type
_entity_poly.pdbx_seq_one_letter_code
_entity_poly.pdbx_strand_id
1 'polypeptide(L)'
;MVLRHRWPVRLWHWINFAAVAVMLMSGLMIFNAHPRLYWGEYGADAPAGPDPAWLDLTHVNGGVPFPGWITIPSTYSLADARLWHLAFAWVLAVGFALYLLWALIGGHARRDLAPTRAELTPAHLLDDIRQHARLRFPTGAAALRYNVLQKLAYGAVLFVLLPGIILTGLTLSPGLNAAMP
;
A
#
# COMPACT_ATOMS: atom_id res chain seq x y z
N MET A 1 -1.28 30.34 12.22
CA MET A 1 -1.52 28.91 11.97
C MET A 1 -0.29 28.31 11.33
N VAL A 2 0.42 27.40 12.00
CA VAL A 2 1.65 26.79 11.45
C VAL A 2 1.25 25.53 10.66
N LEU A 3 1.46 25.50 9.35
CA LEU A 3 1.21 24.33 8.52
C LEU A 3 2.36 23.35 8.66
N ARG A 4 2.12 22.20 9.31
CA ARG A 4 3.11 21.14 9.54
C ARG A 4 3.59 20.49 8.23
N HIS A 5 2.69 20.31 7.27
CA HIS A 5 2.99 19.60 6.03
C HIS A 5 2.93 20.54 4.83
N ARG A 6 3.94 20.46 3.96
CA ARG A 6 3.98 21.19 2.69
C ARG A 6 2.86 20.71 1.77
N TRP A 7 2.41 21.59 0.87
CA TRP A 7 1.31 21.30 -0.04
C TRP A 7 1.48 20.00 -0.87
N PRO A 8 2.66 19.67 -1.45
CA PRO A 8 2.85 18.43 -2.18
C PRO A 8 2.64 17.16 -1.34
N VAL A 9 3.06 17.19 -0.06
CA VAL A 9 2.83 16.08 0.87
C VAL A 9 1.34 15.86 1.12
N ARG A 10 0.58 16.95 1.30
CA ARG A 10 -0.88 16.88 1.52
C ARG A 10 -1.61 16.38 0.29
N LEU A 11 -1.25 16.91 -0.89
CA LEU A 11 -1.84 16.48 -2.15
C LEU A 11 -1.58 14.99 -2.40
N TRP A 12 -0.32 14.57 -2.29
CA TRP A 12 0.06 13.17 -2.44
C TRP A 12 -0.68 12.26 -1.47
N HIS A 13 -0.81 12.66 -0.22
CA HIS A 13 -1.53 11.88 0.79
C HIS A 13 -2.97 11.59 0.35
N TRP A 14 -3.70 12.59 -0.11
CA TRP A 14 -5.10 12.42 -0.53
C TRP A 14 -5.24 11.63 -1.84
N ILE A 15 -4.36 11.86 -2.81
CA ILE A 15 -4.33 11.07 -4.06
C ILE A 15 -4.02 9.61 -3.73
N ASN A 16 -3.01 9.36 -2.90
CA ASN A 16 -2.63 8.02 -2.48
C ASN A 16 -3.75 7.32 -1.71
N PHE A 17 -4.41 8.02 -0.79
CA PHE A 17 -5.56 7.49 -0.06
C PHE A 17 -6.69 7.08 -1.01
N ALA A 18 -7.08 7.94 -1.93
CA ALA A 18 -8.13 7.64 -2.89
C ALA A 18 -7.72 6.47 -3.82
N ALA A 19 -6.49 6.47 -4.33
CA ALA A 19 -6.00 5.40 -5.19
C ALA A 19 -5.99 4.05 -4.48
N VAL A 20 -5.44 3.99 -3.27
CA VAL A 20 -5.39 2.75 -2.47
C VAL A 20 -6.81 2.27 -2.11
N ALA A 21 -7.73 3.16 -1.75
CA ALA A 21 -9.11 2.79 -1.46
C ALA A 21 -9.79 2.15 -2.67
N VAL A 22 -9.70 2.77 -3.85
CA VAL A 22 -10.26 2.20 -5.09
C VAL A 22 -9.59 0.89 -5.46
N MET A 23 -8.26 0.79 -5.36
CA MET A 23 -7.52 -0.44 -5.65
C MET A 23 -7.89 -1.56 -4.67
N LEU A 24 -8.07 -1.27 -3.39
CA LEU A 24 -8.54 -2.25 -2.42
C LEU A 24 -9.92 -2.77 -2.79
N MET A 25 -10.88 -1.88 -3.01
CA MET A 25 -12.26 -2.25 -3.35
C MET A 25 -12.35 -3.01 -4.69
N SER A 26 -11.61 -2.59 -5.70
CA SER A 26 -11.55 -3.31 -6.99
C SER A 26 -10.79 -4.63 -6.88
N GLY A 27 -9.74 -4.70 -6.06
CA GLY A 27 -9.01 -5.92 -5.76
C GLY A 27 -9.88 -6.97 -5.05
N LEU A 28 -10.74 -6.56 -4.12
CA LEU A 28 -11.72 -7.44 -3.49
C LEU A 28 -12.73 -8.01 -4.49
N MET A 29 -13.16 -7.21 -5.47
CA MET A 29 -14.02 -7.70 -6.56
C MET A 29 -13.27 -8.67 -7.48
N ILE A 30 -12.00 -8.40 -7.81
CA ILE A 30 -11.17 -9.35 -8.57
C ILE A 30 -11.01 -10.67 -7.81
N PHE A 31 -10.77 -10.59 -6.51
CA PHE A 31 -10.63 -11.77 -5.66
C PHE A 31 -11.92 -12.59 -5.56
N ASN A 32 -13.10 -11.97 -5.62
CA ASN A 32 -14.39 -12.67 -5.70
C ASN A 32 -14.49 -13.64 -6.90
N ALA A 33 -13.74 -13.40 -7.98
CA ALA A 33 -13.77 -14.28 -9.14
C ALA A 33 -13.09 -15.64 -8.89
N HIS A 34 -12.10 -15.68 -7.99
CA HIS A 34 -11.43 -16.89 -7.56
C HIS A 34 -10.97 -16.71 -6.10
N PRO A 35 -11.86 -16.88 -5.12
CA PRO A 35 -11.59 -16.53 -3.74
C PRO A 35 -10.78 -17.61 -3.01
N ARG A 36 -9.63 -17.98 -3.58
CA ARG A 36 -8.68 -18.96 -3.06
C ARG A 36 -7.26 -18.44 -3.16
N LEU A 37 -6.41 -18.78 -2.20
CA LEU A 37 -4.97 -18.47 -2.24
C LEU A 37 -4.16 -19.76 -2.12
N TYR A 38 -3.09 -19.84 -2.92
CA TYR A 38 -2.20 -20.98 -3.04
C TYR A 38 -0.75 -20.55 -2.83
N TRP A 39 0.11 -21.49 -2.45
CA TRP A 39 1.55 -21.34 -2.53
C TRP A 39 2.08 -22.08 -3.74
N GLY A 40 2.94 -21.45 -4.52
CA GLY A 40 3.57 -22.05 -5.72
C GLY A 40 2.70 -21.95 -6.97
N GLU A 41 2.90 -22.90 -7.90
CA GLU A 41 2.32 -22.88 -9.24
C GLU A 41 0.87 -23.43 -9.32
N TYR A 42 0.24 -23.64 -8.19
CA TYR A 42 -1.14 -24.13 -8.13
C TYR A 42 -2.10 -23.00 -8.51
N GLY A 43 -3.05 -23.30 -9.38
CA GLY A 43 -4.11 -22.41 -9.79
C GLY A 43 -5.42 -23.17 -9.91
N ALA A 44 -6.24 -22.83 -10.89
CA ALA A 44 -7.47 -23.53 -11.19
C ALA A 44 -7.26 -25.02 -11.57
N ASP A 45 -6.07 -25.35 -12.07
CA ASP A 45 -5.67 -26.68 -12.53
C ASP A 45 -4.88 -27.44 -11.45
N ALA A 46 -5.29 -27.37 -10.20
CA ALA A 46 -4.67 -28.12 -9.11
C ALA A 46 -4.63 -29.62 -9.44
N PRO A 47 -3.51 -30.32 -9.17
CA PRO A 47 -3.42 -31.77 -9.43
C PRO A 47 -4.48 -32.53 -8.63
N ALA A 48 -4.89 -33.69 -9.11
CA ALA A 48 -5.83 -34.56 -8.42
C ALA A 48 -5.30 -34.88 -7.01
N GLY A 49 -6.06 -34.45 -5.98
CA GLY A 49 -5.65 -34.61 -4.58
C GLY A 49 -6.42 -33.64 -3.68
N PRO A 50 -6.07 -33.57 -2.38
CA PRO A 50 -6.64 -32.57 -1.48
C PRO A 50 -6.32 -31.15 -2.00
N ASP A 51 -7.31 -30.25 -1.89
CA ASP A 51 -7.18 -28.86 -2.36
C ASP A 51 -5.95 -28.19 -1.69
N PRO A 52 -4.94 -27.74 -2.46
CA PRO A 52 -3.74 -27.12 -1.91
C PRO A 52 -3.94 -25.67 -1.46
N ALA A 53 -5.16 -25.14 -1.53
CA ALA A 53 -5.46 -23.79 -1.09
C ALA A 53 -5.23 -23.66 0.42
N TRP A 54 -4.35 -22.73 0.82
CA TRP A 54 -4.18 -22.38 2.23
C TRP A 54 -5.27 -21.45 2.76
N LEU A 55 -5.98 -20.76 1.85
CA LEU A 55 -7.20 -19.98 2.14
C LEU A 55 -8.23 -20.31 1.08
N ASP A 56 -9.40 -20.78 1.48
CA ASP A 56 -10.55 -21.01 0.62
C ASP A 56 -11.78 -20.30 1.19
N LEU A 57 -12.28 -19.30 0.48
CA LEU A 57 -13.49 -18.56 0.83
C LEU A 57 -14.67 -18.86 -0.11
N THR A 58 -14.60 -19.91 -0.92
CA THR A 58 -15.68 -20.28 -1.87
C THR A 58 -16.98 -20.65 -1.16
N HIS A 59 -16.93 -21.04 0.10
CA HIS A 59 -18.11 -21.36 0.92
C HIS A 59 -18.75 -20.13 1.58
N VAL A 60 -18.06 -18.96 1.54
CA VAL A 60 -18.55 -17.71 2.15
C VAL A 60 -19.50 -17.01 1.20
N ASN A 61 -20.69 -16.64 1.69
CA ASN A 61 -21.69 -15.84 0.97
C ASN A 61 -21.98 -16.37 -0.47
N GLY A 62 -22.11 -17.68 -0.61
CA GLY A 62 -22.43 -18.31 -1.91
C GLY A 62 -21.32 -18.23 -2.95
N GLY A 63 -20.06 -18.13 -2.54
CA GLY A 63 -18.90 -18.04 -3.43
C GLY A 63 -18.48 -16.61 -3.79
N VAL A 64 -19.17 -15.60 -3.25
CA VAL A 64 -18.83 -14.17 -3.41
C VAL A 64 -18.60 -13.56 -2.03
N PRO A 65 -17.43 -13.81 -1.42
CA PRO A 65 -17.16 -13.44 -0.03
C PRO A 65 -17.26 -11.94 0.26
N PHE A 66 -16.96 -11.07 -0.70
CA PHE A 66 -16.99 -9.63 -0.52
C PHE A 66 -18.24 -9.01 -1.15
N PRO A 67 -19.15 -8.44 -0.33
CA PRO A 67 -20.39 -7.86 -0.82
C PRO A 67 -20.16 -6.56 -1.61
N GLY A 68 -21.10 -6.22 -2.49
CA GLY A 68 -20.98 -5.08 -3.40
C GLY A 68 -20.73 -3.71 -2.76
N TRP A 69 -21.12 -3.53 -1.49
CA TRP A 69 -20.92 -2.24 -0.81
C TRP A 69 -19.45 -1.98 -0.42
N ILE A 70 -18.58 -3.01 -0.43
CA ILE A 70 -17.12 -2.86 -0.21
C ILE A 70 -16.31 -3.10 -1.47
N THR A 71 -16.94 -3.29 -2.62
CA THR A 71 -16.25 -3.58 -3.88
C THR A 71 -16.53 -2.52 -4.95
N ILE A 72 -15.65 -2.42 -5.94
CA ILE A 72 -15.80 -1.61 -7.14
C ILE A 72 -15.56 -2.52 -8.36
N PRO A 73 -16.58 -2.63 -9.27
CA PRO A 73 -17.95 -2.12 -9.15
C PRO A 73 -18.73 -2.80 -8.00
N SER A 74 -19.88 -2.23 -7.64
CA SER A 74 -20.77 -2.81 -6.61
C SER A 74 -21.53 -4.05 -7.09
N THR A 75 -21.71 -4.20 -8.39
CA THR A 75 -22.25 -5.39 -9.06
C THR A 75 -21.10 -6.27 -9.53
N TYR A 76 -21.29 -7.60 -9.46
CA TYR A 76 -20.23 -8.53 -9.86
C TYR A 76 -19.84 -8.33 -11.33
N SER A 77 -18.62 -7.87 -11.55
CA SER A 77 -17.98 -7.71 -12.87
C SER A 77 -16.47 -7.74 -12.73
N LEU A 78 -15.88 -8.87 -13.10
CA LEU A 78 -14.40 -9.02 -13.11
C LEU A 78 -13.74 -8.07 -14.11
N ALA A 79 -14.33 -7.89 -15.28
CA ALA A 79 -13.79 -7.03 -16.34
C ALA A 79 -13.70 -5.58 -15.88
N ASP A 80 -14.79 -5.02 -15.35
CA ASP A 80 -14.80 -3.64 -14.86
C ASP A 80 -13.91 -3.46 -13.63
N ALA A 81 -13.88 -4.44 -12.72
CA ALA A 81 -12.99 -4.41 -11.57
C ALA A 81 -11.51 -4.31 -11.98
N ARG A 82 -11.10 -5.07 -13.02
CA ARG A 82 -9.74 -4.98 -13.58
C ARG A 82 -9.44 -3.62 -14.20
N LEU A 83 -10.41 -3.02 -14.89
CA LEU A 83 -10.25 -1.66 -15.46
C LEU A 83 -10.04 -0.63 -14.35
N TRP A 84 -10.87 -0.65 -13.30
CA TRP A 84 -10.72 0.23 -12.15
C TRP A 84 -9.37 0.02 -11.46
N HIS A 85 -9.01 -1.23 -11.20
CA HIS A 85 -7.76 -1.57 -10.52
C HIS A 85 -6.54 -1.07 -11.29
N LEU A 86 -6.46 -1.35 -12.60
CA LEU A 86 -5.34 -0.94 -13.45
C LEU A 86 -5.28 0.58 -13.63
N ALA A 87 -6.43 1.25 -13.81
CA ALA A 87 -6.46 2.72 -13.91
C ALA A 87 -5.90 3.38 -12.66
N PHE A 88 -6.32 2.94 -11.47
CA PHE A 88 -5.83 3.50 -10.22
C PHE A 88 -4.42 3.02 -9.82
N ALA A 89 -3.98 1.85 -10.29
CA ALA A 89 -2.58 1.44 -10.20
C ALA A 89 -1.65 2.42 -10.93
N TRP A 90 -2.05 2.92 -12.09
CA TRP A 90 -1.31 3.99 -12.80
C TRP A 90 -1.37 5.32 -12.06
N VAL A 91 -2.50 5.71 -11.51
CA VAL A 91 -2.60 6.90 -10.65
C VAL A 91 -1.64 6.80 -9.48
N LEU A 92 -1.59 5.64 -8.80
CA LEU A 92 -0.66 5.38 -7.71
C LEU A 92 0.79 5.43 -8.16
N ALA A 93 1.16 4.73 -9.24
CA ALA A 93 2.53 4.61 -9.71
C ALA A 93 3.09 5.97 -10.20
N VAL A 94 2.34 6.68 -11.04
CA VAL A 94 2.74 8.00 -11.56
C VAL A 94 2.77 9.03 -10.43
N GLY A 95 1.73 9.07 -9.59
CA GLY A 95 1.68 9.98 -8.45
C GLY A 95 2.82 9.74 -7.46
N PHE A 96 3.14 8.46 -7.19
CA PHE A 96 4.29 8.08 -6.36
C PHE A 96 5.61 8.54 -6.98
N ALA A 97 5.82 8.28 -8.27
CA ALA A 97 7.05 8.69 -8.97
C ALA A 97 7.25 10.21 -8.91
N LEU A 98 6.19 10.99 -9.16
CA LEU A 98 6.23 12.46 -9.09
C LEU A 98 6.52 12.95 -7.67
N TYR A 99 5.86 12.35 -6.67
CA TYR A 99 6.12 12.68 -5.25
C TYR A 99 7.54 12.33 -4.83
N LEU A 100 8.03 11.14 -5.20
CA LEU A 100 9.38 10.69 -4.87
C LEU A 100 10.43 11.58 -5.51
N LEU A 101 10.26 11.93 -6.79
CA LEU A 101 11.13 12.86 -7.50
C LEU A 101 11.19 14.23 -6.81
N TRP A 102 10.02 14.79 -6.47
CA TRP A 102 9.94 16.04 -5.72
C TRP A 102 10.63 15.93 -4.35
N ALA A 103 10.41 14.83 -3.61
CA ALA A 103 10.95 14.62 -2.28
C ALA A 103 12.48 14.49 -2.29
N LEU A 104 13.03 13.82 -3.31
CA LEU A 104 14.48 13.65 -3.48
C LEU A 104 15.15 14.95 -3.94
N ILE A 105 14.68 15.57 -5.03
CA ILE A 105 15.26 16.81 -5.59
C ILE A 105 15.09 17.98 -4.61
N GLY A 106 13.91 18.10 -4.01
CA GLY A 106 13.61 19.13 -3.02
C GLY A 106 14.29 18.92 -1.66
N GLY A 107 14.98 17.79 -1.48
CA GLY A 107 15.68 17.44 -0.24
C GLY A 107 14.76 17.13 0.94
N HIS A 108 13.44 16.98 0.70
CA HIS A 108 12.46 16.62 1.73
C HIS A 108 12.78 15.25 2.35
N ALA A 109 13.09 14.26 1.51
CA ALA A 109 13.45 12.92 1.97
C ALA A 109 14.64 12.96 2.94
N ARG A 110 15.68 13.72 2.62
CA ARG A 110 16.91 13.81 3.43
C ARG A 110 16.73 14.65 4.69
N ARG A 111 16.04 15.78 4.62
CA ARG A 111 15.89 16.71 5.75
C ARG A 111 14.85 16.30 6.75
N ASP A 112 13.74 15.77 6.26
CA ASP A 112 12.55 15.58 7.08
C ASP A 112 12.26 14.10 7.39
N LEU A 113 12.62 13.18 6.47
CA LEU A 113 12.32 11.75 6.60
C LEU A 113 13.53 10.89 6.99
N ALA A 114 14.77 11.35 6.72
CA ALA A 114 15.94 10.55 7.10
C ALA A 114 16.16 10.60 8.61
N PRO A 115 16.25 9.45 9.32
CA PRO A 115 16.61 9.44 10.73
C PRO A 115 18.09 9.77 10.92
N THR A 116 18.42 10.48 11.98
CA THR A 116 19.79 10.75 12.36
C THR A 116 20.41 9.55 13.11
N ARG A 117 21.73 9.48 13.16
CA ARG A 117 22.42 8.41 13.91
C ARG A 117 22.04 8.40 15.39
N ALA A 118 21.83 9.56 15.99
CA ALA A 118 21.41 9.67 17.38
C ALA A 118 19.99 9.11 17.62
N GLU A 119 19.06 9.35 16.68
CA GLU A 119 17.69 8.82 16.73
C GLU A 119 17.65 7.29 16.57
N LEU A 120 18.64 6.68 15.88
CA LEU A 120 18.70 5.23 15.66
C LEU A 120 19.37 4.47 16.83
N THR A 121 19.74 5.13 17.91
CA THR A 121 20.28 4.42 19.08
C THR A 121 19.20 3.58 19.75
N PRO A 122 19.53 2.36 20.24
CA PRO A 122 18.56 1.48 20.91
C PRO A 122 17.82 2.16 22.06
N ALA A 123 18.52 3.00 22.84
CA ALA A 123 17.93 3.73 23.94
C ALA A 123 16.83 4.71 23.48
N HIS A 124 17.10 5.48 22.40
CA HIS A 124 16.15 6.43 21.83
C HIS A 124 14.93 5.72 21.21
N LEU A 125 15.17 4.65 20.46
CA LEU A 125 14.10 3.83 19.87
C LEU A 125 13.18 3.24 20.93
N LEU A 126 13.74 2.66 21.99
CA LEU A 126 12.97 2.10 23.10
C LEU A 126 12.16 3.17 23.85
N ASP A 127 12.74 4.36 24.03
CA ASP A 127 12.02 5.47 24.67
C ASP A 127 10.83 5.94 23.81
N ASP A 128 11.04 6.14 22.51
CA ASP A 128 9.95 6.50 21.59
C ASP A 128 8.85 5.43 21.53
N ILE A 129 9.20 4.13 21.51
CA ILE A 129 8.23 3.04 21.58
C ILE A 129 7.43 3.11 22.89
N ARG A 130 8.10 3.30 24.03
CA ARG A 130 7.43 3.41 25.33
C ARG A 130 6.50 4.62 25.41
N GLN A 131 6.91 5.77 24.86
CA GLN A 131 6.08 6.98 24.80
C GLN A 131 4.83 6.74 23.95
N HIS A 132 4.96 6.10 22.78
CA HIS A 132 3.84 5.73 21.92
C HIS A 132 2.88 4.74 22.61
N ALA A 133 3.41 3.70 23.26
CA ALA A 133 2.61 2.73 23.99
C ALA A 133 1.83 3.37 25.16
N ARG A 134 2.36 4.48 25.72
CA ARG A 134 1.70 5.26 26.78
C ARG A 134 0.84 6.40 26.23
N LEU A 135 0.66 6.52 24.92
CA LEU A 135 -0.05 7.60 24.22
C LEU A 135 0.48 9.01 24.60
N ARG A 136 1.77 9.09 24.89
CA ARG A 136 2.44 10.37 25.17
C ARG A 136 3.03 10.93 23.89
N PHE A 137 2.40 11.96 23.37
CA PHE A 137 2.84 12.59 22.12
C PHE A 137 3.56 13.91 22.39
N PRO A 138 4.59 14.24 21.58
CA PRO A 138 5.30 15.51 21.72
C PRO A 138 4.36 16.70 21.50
N THR A 139 4.59 17.77 22.28
CA THR A 139 3.82 19.03 22.23
C THR A 139 4.72 20.19 21.81
N GLY A 140 4.13 21.34 21.49
CA GLY A 140 4.87 22.56 21.13
C GLY A 140 5.73 22.38 19.86
N ALA A 141 6.96 22.91 19.89
CA ALA A 141 7.89 22.88 18.75
C ALA A 141 8.31 21.44 18.34
N ALA A 142 8.35 20.51 19.29
CA ALA A 142 8.66 19.10 19.01
C ALA A 142 7.56 18.40 18.18
N ALA A 143 6.32 18.82 18.32
CA ALA A 143 5.21 18.29 17.52
C ALA A 143 5.28 18.66 16.03
N LEU A 144 6.11 19.63 15.67
CA LEU A 144 6.32 20.06 14.27
C LEU A 144 7.33 19.18 13.51
N ARG A 145 8.07 18.32 14.22
CA ARG A 145 9.05 17.40 13.63
C ARG A 145 8.53 15.96 13.65
N TYR A 146 8.98 15.15 12.71
CA TYR A 146 8.72 13.71 12.76
C TYR A 146 9.60 13.07 13.83
N ASN A 147 9.03 12.21 14.66
CA ASN A 147 9.82 11.34 15.55
C ASN A 147 10.44 10.17 14.76
N VAL A 148 11.36 9.44 15.38
CA VAL A 148 12.09 8.37 14.68
C VAL A 148 11.17 7.26 14.20
N LEU A 149 10.12 6.87 14.93
CA LEU A 149 9.18 5.84 14.50
C LEU A 149 8.38 6.28 13.27
N GLN A 150 7.97 7.55 13.20
CA GLN A 150 7.32 8.12 12.01
C GLN A 150 8.28 8.14 10.81
N LYS A 151 9.55 8.54 11.00
CA LYS A 151 10.56 8.53 9.94
C LYS A 151 10.80 7.12 9.40
N LEU A 152 10.92 6.13 10.28
CA LEU A 152 11.09 4.72 9.89
C LEU A 152 9.86 4.18 9.18
N ALA A 153 8.66 4.45 9.68
CA ALA A 153 7.41 4.02 9.05
C ALA A 153 7.24 4.65 7.65
N TYR A 154 7.46 5.96 7.52
CA TYR A 154 7.39 6.63 6.21
C TYR A 154 8.49 6.15 5.27
N GLY A 155 9.71 5.93 5.78
CA GLY A 155 10.80 5.35 5.01
C GLY A 155 10.45 3.95 4.49
N ALA A 156 9.92 3.09 5.35
CA ALA A 156 9.47 1.74 4.97
C ALA A 156 8.36 1.79 3.91
N VAL A 157 7.35 2.66 4.08
CA VAL A 157 6.27 2.82 3.09
C VAL A 157 6.82 3.34 1.76
N LEU A 158 7.61 4.41 1.78
CA LEU A 158 8.05 5.09 0.55
C LEU A 158 9.15 4.33 -0.20
N PHE A 159 10.03 3.62 0.48
CA PHE A 159 11.20 3.00 -0.16
C PHE A 159 11.15 1.47 -0.24
N VAL A 160 10.19 0.84 0.43
CA VAL A 160 10.05 -0.62 0.41
C VAL A 160 8.64 -1.03 -0.03
N LEU A 161 7.59 -0.62 0.69
CA LEU A 161 6.24 -1.14 0.45
C LEU A 161 5.64 -0.64 -0.87
N LEU A 162 5.65 0.68 -1.12
CA LEU A 162 5.10 1.24 -2.36
C LEU A 162 5.87 0.78 -3.61
N PRO A 163 7.22 0.85 -3.65
CA PRO A 163 7.97 0.26 -4.75
C PRO A 163 7.71 -1.24 -4.92
N GLY A 164 7.67 -1.99 -3.82
CA GLY A 164 7.38 -3.43 -3.84
C GLY A 164 6.02 -3.75 -4.45
N ILE A 165 4.95 -3.08 -4.00
CA ILE A 165 3.59 -3.25 -4.54
C ILE A 165 3.53 -2.85 -6.02
N ILE A 166 4.16 -1.74 -6.41
CA ILE A 166 4.16 -1.28 -7.80
C ILE A 166 4.91 -2.29 -8.68
N LEU A 167 6.10 -2.74 -8.27
CA LEU A 167 6.90 -3.70 -9.03
C LEU A 167 6.19 -5.05 -9.18
N THR A 168 5.65 -5.60 -8.09
CA THR A 168 4.88 -6.84 -8.14
C THR A 168 3.59 -6.71 -8.95
N GLY A 169 2.92 -5.55 -8.89
CA GLY A 169 1.76 -5.27 -9.75
C GLY A 169 2.12 -5.17 -11.24
N LEU A 170 3.27 -4.62 -11.57
CA LEU A 170 3.76 -4.55 -12.94
C LEU A 170 4.02 -5.93 -13.56
N THR A 171 4.46 -6.92 -12.78
CA THR A 171 4.64 -8.30 -13.27
C THR A 171 3.32 -8.97 -13.70
N LEU A 172 2.18 -8.47 -13.22
CA LEU A 172 0.84 -8.91 -13.65
C LEU A 172 0.29 -8.09 -14.82
N SER A 173 1.04 -7.11 -15.32
CA SER A 173 0.63 -6.27 -16.44
C SER A 173 0.73 -7.06 -17.75
N PRO A 174 -0.36 -7.14 -18.55
CA PRO A 174 -0.34 -7.83 -19.85
C PRO A 174 0.75 -7.31 -20.79
N GLY A 175 1.04 -6.00 -20.76
CA GLY A 175 2.07 -5.38 -21.59
C GLY A 175 3.49 -5.80 -21.23
N LEU A 176 3.79 -5.95 -19.93
CA LEU A 176 5.10 -6.44 -19.49
C LEU A 176 5.25 -7.95 -19.68
N ASN A 177 4.20 -8.72 -19.43
CA ASN A 177 4.22 -10.17 -19.68
C ASN A 177 4.43 -10.48 -21.16
N ALA A 178 3.91 -9.65 -22.08
CA ALA A 178 4.15 -9.80 -23.50
C ALA A 178 5.60 -9.44 -23.91
N ALA A 179 6.26 -8.57 -23.15
CA ALA A 179 7.63 -8.11 -23.43
C ALA A 179 8.72 -8.95 -22.73
N MET A 180 8.35 -9.69 -21.70
CA MET A 180 9.24 -10.55 -20.89
C MET A 180 8.59 -11.93 -20.75
N PRO A 181 8.71 -12.79 -21.77
CA PRO A 181 8.18 -14.14 -21.73
C PRO A 181 8.92 -15.03 -20.72
#